data_975f58cb05650e4bc8434171b83bd68d
#
_entry.id   975f58cb05650e4bc8434171b83bd68d
#
_cell.length_a   1.000
_cell.length_b   1.000
_cell.length_c   1.000
_cell.angle_alpha   90.00
_cell.angle_beta   90.00
_cell.angle_gamma   90.00
#
_symmetry.space_group_name_H-M   'P 1'
#
loop_
_entity.id
_entity.type
_entity.pdbx_description
1 polymer ?
#
loop_
_entity_poly.entity_id
_entity_poly.type
_entity_poly.pdbx_seq_one_letter_code
_entity_poly.pdbx_strand_id
1 'polypeptide(L)'
;MNRSETTLPGLGNTVDLSRITMSTPVGELTLIASPRGLRAVLWPNELDEPERLPTADDGDPAAAVVLREAIIQLSEYFAGDRHEFDLPLDPVGTDFQQSAWMQLRQIPFGVTISYGEQARRLGDVRKSRAVGAANGRNPISIIVPCHRVIGANGSLTGFAAGLEAKSWLLRHEQGTLTLLD
;
A
#
# COMPACT_ATOMS: atom_id res chain seq x y z
N MET A 1 18.55 -7.61 -27.95
CA MET A 1 17.19 -7.05 -28.08
C MET A 1 17.00 -6.03 -26.99
N ASN A 2 16.88 -4.75 -27.36
CA ASN A 2 16.63 -3.66 -26.40
C ASN A 2 15.22 -3.86 -25.82
N ARG A 3 15.12 -4.22 -24.54
CA ARG A 3 13.85 -4.12 -23.81
C ARG A 3 13.57 -2.63 -23.66
N SER A 4 12.53 -2.15 -24.33
CA SER A 4 12.10 -0.76 -24.21
C SER A 4 11.74 -0.51 -22.74
N GLU A 5 12.44 0.44 -22.09
CA GLU A 5 12.11 0.87 -20.73
C GLU A 5 10.74 1.54 -20.77
N THR A 6 9.73 0.82 -20.35
CA THR A 6 8.39 1.36 -20.16
C THR A 6 8.30 1.91 -18.74
N THR A 7 8.11 3.20 -18.59
CA THR A 7 7.90 3.84 -17.28
C THR A 7 6.41 3.98 -17.05
N LEU A 8 5.89 3.30 -16.04
CA LEU A 8 4.53 3.52 -15.56
C LEU A 8 4.52 4.56 -14.45
N PRO A 9 3.54 5.47 -14.40
CA PRO A 9 3.47 6.48 -13.34
C PRO A 9 3.49 5.83 -11.94
N GLY A 10 4.43 6.26 -11.10
CA GLY A 10 4.58 5.76 -9.73
C GLY A 10 5.31 4.42 -9.58
N LEU A 11 5.60 3.68 -10.65
CA LEU A 11 6.32 2.40 -10.58
C LEU A 11 7.81 2.51 -10.89
N GLY A 12 8.25 3.58 -11.54
CA GLY A 12 9.64 3.75 -11.98
C GLY A 12 9.99 2.83 -13.14
N ASN A 13 11.24 2.34 -13.21
CA ASN A 13 11.68 1.39 -14.22
C ASN A 13 10.98 0.02 -14.02
N THR A 14 10.40 -0.53 -15.08
CA THR A 14 9.57 -1.74 -15.07
C THR A 14 10.28 -2.99 -15.57
N VAL A 15 11.57 -2.92 -15.93
CA VAL A 15 12.29 -4.01 -16.59
C VAL A 15 12.33 -5.32 -15.82
N ASP A 16 12.39 -5.23 -14.48
CA ASP A 16 12.49 -6.40 -13.59
C ASP A 16 11.27 -6.56 -12.67
N LEU A 17 10.14 -5.95 -13.03
CA LEU A 17 8.92 -6.06 -12.25
C LEU A 17 8.13 -7.32 -12.63
N SER A 18 7.53 -7.93 -11.61
CA SER A 18 6.55 -9.00 -11.75
C SER A 18 5.26 -8.60 -11.06
N ARG A 19 4.12 -9.15 -11.48
CA ARG A 19 2.83 -8.89 -10.88
C ARG A 19 2.04 -10.15 -10.61
N ILE A 20 1.15 -10.07 -9.64
CA ILE A 20 0.12 -11.06 -9.38
C ILE A 20 -1.13 -10.36 -8.88
N THR A 21 -2.30 -10.94 -9.14
CA THR A 21 -3.56 -10.45 -8.59
C THR A 21 -4.05 -11.36 -7.47
N MET A 22 -4.74 -10.78 -6.48
CA MET A 22 -5.40 -11.52 -5.43
C MET A 22 -6.78 -10.93 -5.13
N SER A 23 -7.77 -11.80 -4.93
CA SER A 23 -9.09 -11.39 -4.44
C SER A 23 -9.06 -11.19 -2.93
N THR A 24 -9.66 -10.11 -2.46
CA THR A 24 -9.73 -9.77 -1.03
C THR A 24 -11.12 -9.29 -0.65
N PRO A 25 -11.45 -9.20 0.65
CA PRO A 25 -12.72 -8.64 1.09
C PRO A 25 -12.97 -7.18 0.68
N VAL A 26 -11.92 -6.45 0.31
CA VAL A 26 -12.00 -5.05 -0.14
C VAL A 26 -11.88 -4.90 -1.66
N GLY A 27 -11.90 -6.00 -2.40
CA GLY A 27 -11.80 -6.06 -3.86
C GLY A 27 -10.53 -6.77 -4.36
N GLU A 28 -10.34 -6.78 -5.67
CA GLU A 28 -9.15 -7.35 -6.28
C GLU A 28 -7.96 -6.40 -6.11
N LEU A 29 -6.84 -6.93 -5.66
CA LEU A 29 -5.58 -6.19 -5.55
C LEU A 29 -4.57 -6.71 -6.56
N THR A 30 -3.81 -5.80 -7.18
CA THR A 30 -2.65 -6.13 -8.02
C THR A 30 -1.38 -5.82 -7.23
N LEU A 31 -0.61 -6.87 -6.94
CA LEU A 31 0.68 -6.77 -6.26
C LEU A 31 1.78 -6.71 -7.31
N ILE A 32 2.71 -5.78 -7.14
CA ILE A 32 3.86 -5.60 -8.01
C ILE A 32 5.13 -5.66 -7.16
N ALA A 33 6.09 -6.45 -7.59
CA ALA A 33 7.39 -6.56 -6.94
C ALA A 33 8.56 -6.41 -7.91
N SER A 34 9.66 -5.92 -7.38
CA SER A 34 10.99 -6.01 -7.96
C SER A 34 11.81 -7.09 -7.24
N PRO A 35 13.00 -7.46 -7.73
CA PRO A 35 13.92 -8.33 -6.99
C PRO A 35 14.32 -7.80 -5.60
N ARG A 36 14.15 -6.50 -5.33
CA ARG A 36 14.48 -5.84 -4.07
C ARG A 36 13.36 -5.84 -3.05
N GLY A 37 12.09 -6.00 -3.49
CA GLY A 37 10.97 -5.96 -2.58
C GLY A 37 9.65 -5.61 -3.26
N LEU A 38 8.60 -5.53 -2.46
CA LEU A 38 7.27 -5.14 -2.90
C LEU A 38 7.30 -3.67 -3.35
N ARG A 39 6.89 -3.42 -4.59
CA ARG A 39 6.87 -2.11 -5.23
C ARG A 39 5.54 -1.41 -5.09
N ALA A 40 4.44 -2.16 -5.24
CA ALA A 40 3.10 -1.61 -5.15
C ALA A 40 2.05 -2.66 -4.75
N VAL A 41 0.99 -2.18 -4.13
CA VAL A 41 -0.29 -2.86 -3.90
C VAL A 41 -1.35 -1.92 -4.47
N LEU A 42 -1.85 -2.22 -5.66
CA LEU A 42 -2.71 -1.34 -6.43
C LEU A 42 -4.14 -1.84 -6.46
N TRP A 43 -5.06 -0.90 -6.44
CA TRP A 43 -6.48 -1.11 -6.61
C TRP A 43 -6.84 -1.12 -8.11
N PRO A 44 -8.01 -1.66 -8.52
CA PRO A 44 -8.37 -1.78 -9.94
C PRO A 44 -8.34 -0.47 -10.72
N ASN A 45 -8.52 0.67 -10.04
CA ASN A 45 -8.53 2.00 -10.64
C ASN A 45 -7.15 2.70 -10.67
N GLU A 46 -6.10 2.05 -10.20
CA GLU A 46 -4.76 2.64 -10.12
C GLU A 46 -3.77 2.12 -11.16
N LEU A 47 -4.12 1.06 -11.86
CA LEU A 47 -3.25 0.46 -12.88
C LEU A 47 -3.91 0.52 -14.26
N ASP A 48 -3.44 1.45 -15.09
CA ASP A 48 -4.02 1.71 -16.42
C ASP A 48 -3.83 0.54 -17.39
N GLU A 49 -2.67 -0.13 -17.36
CA GLU A 49 -2.31 -1.20 -18.29
C GLU A 49 -1.57 -2.36 -17.57
N PRO A 50 -2.27 -3.15 -16.74
CA PRO A 50 -1.64 -4.22 -15.98
C PRO A 50 -1.02 -5.32 -16.84
N GLU A 51 -1.53 -5.55 -18.04
CA GLU A 51 -1.03 -6.55 -18.99
C GLU A 51 0.38 -6.28 -19.51
N ARG A 52 0.89 -5.06 -19.35
CA ARG A 52 2.27 -4.72 -19.74
C ARG A 52 3.34 -5.22 -18.79
N LEU A 53 2.95 -5.64 -17.60
CA LEU A 53 3.87 -6.18 -16.61
C LEU A 53 3.90 -7.72 -16.72
N PRO A 54 5.07 -8.35 -16.61
CA PRO A 54 5.17 -9.81 -16.53
C PRO A 54 4.39 -10.34 -15.33
N THR A 55 3.86 -11.56 -15.46
CA THR A 55 3.28 -12.29 -14.32
C THR A 55 4.36 -12.80 -13.37
N ALA A 56 3.96 -13.33 -12.22
CA ALA A 56 4.90 -13.93 -11.27
C ALA A 56 5.66 -15.14 -11.87
N ASP A 57 5.02 -15.86 -12.79
CA ASP A 57 5.61 -17.05 -13.43
C ASP A 57 6.56 -16.69 -14.59
N ASP A 58 6.32 -15.57 -15.25
CA ASP A 58 7.11 -15.10 -16.41
C ASP A 58 8.14 -14.04 -16.02
N GLY A 59 8.06 -13.52 -14.77
CA GLY A 59 8.89 -12.43 -14.27
C GLY A 59 10.19 -12.90 -13.62
N ASP A 60 10.81 -11.99 -12.89
CA ASP A 60 12.04 -12.28 -12.13
C ASP A 60 11.75 -13.25 -10.97
N PRO A 61 12.53 -14.34 -10.80
CA PRO A 61 12.31 -15.33 -9.74
C PRO A 61 12.37 -14.73 -8.32
N ALA A 62 13.22 -13.72 -8.07
CA ALA A 62 13.28 -13.07 -6.77
C ALA A 62 12.04 -12.20 -6.51
N ALA A 63 11.55 -11.50 -7.53
CA ALA A 63 10.28 -10.77 -7.45
C ALA A 63 9.10 -11.73 -7.20
N ALA A 64 9.10 -12.90 -7.82
CA ALA A 64 8.07 -13.92 -7.60
C ALA A 64 8.06 -14.45 -6.15
N VAL A 65 9.21 -14.57 -5.50
CA VAL A 65 9.30 -14.91 -4.06
C VAL A 65 8.65 -13.82 -3.22
N VAL A 66 8.96 -12.55 -3.47
CA VAL A 66 8.37 -11.41 -2.74
C VAL A 66 6.84 -11.40 -2.90
N LEU A 67 6.34 -11.63 -4.12
CA LEU A 67 4.90 -11.65 -4.39
C LEU A 67 4.19 -12.78 -3.64
N ARG A 68 4.74 -13.98 -3.63
CA ARG A 68 4.16 -15.12 -2.89
C ARG A 68 4.09 -14.84 -1.40
N GLU A 69 5.16 -14.30 -0.82
CA GLU A 69 5.19 -13.92 0.60
C GLU A 69 4.18 -12.81 0.90
N ALA A 70 4.04 -11.82 0.02
CA ALA A 70 3.05 -10.75 0.16
C ALA A 70 1.61 -11.29 0.16
N ILE A 71 1.28 -12.25 -0.71
CA ILE A 71 -0.03 -12.90 -0.73
C ILE A 71 -0.30 -13.62 0.61
N ILE A 72 0.67 -14.38 1.10
CA ILE A 72 0.53 -15.11 2.38
C ILE A 72 0.23 -14.11 3.50
N GLN A 73 1.05 -13.08 3.65
CA GLN A 73 0.90 -12.11 4.74
C GLN A 73 -0.39 -11.27 4.62
N LEU A 74 -0.79 -10.89 3.40
CA LEU A 74 -2.07 -10.20 3.19
C LEU A 74 -3.26 -11.13 3.48
N SER A 75 -3.19 -12.41 3.11
CA SER A 75 -4.23 -13.39 3.42
C SER A 75 -4.39 -13.56 4.93
N GLU A 76 -3.29 -13.67 5.68
CA GLU A 76 -3.30 -13.73 7.14
C GLU A 76 -3.84 -12.43 7.76
N TYR A 77 -3.48 -11.26 7.20
CA TYR A 77 -4.03 -9.97 7.64
C TYR A 77 -5.54 -9.92 7.48
N PHE A 78 -6.07 -10.28 6.31
CA PHE A 78 -7.52 -10.31 6.08
C PHE A 78 -8.26 -11.37 6.88
N ALA A 79 -7.58 -12.45 7.28
CA ALA A 79 -8.12 -13.44 8.22
C ALA A 79 -8.10 -12.96 9.68
N GLY A 80 -7.40 -11.87 10.01
CA GLY A 80 -7.23 -11.37 11.36
C GLY A 80 -6.08 -12.03 12.15
N ASP A 81 -5.29 -12.87 11.50
CA ASP A 81 -4.19 -13.63 12.11
C ASP A 81 -2.86 -12.86 12.11
N ARG A 82 -2.76 -11.78 11.31
CA ARG A 82 -1.55 -10.95 11.19
C ARG A 82 -1.84 -9.48 11.44
N HIS A 83 -1.02 -8.86 12.28
CA HIS A 83 -1.09 -7.44 12.62
C HIS A 83 0.09 -6.62 12.09
N GLU A 84 1.20 -7.27 11.75
CA GLU A 84 2.43 -6.65 11.26
C GLU A 84 2.94 -7.36 10.01
N PHE A 85 3.48 -6.59 9.08
CA PHE A 85 4.05 -7.12 7.85
C PHE A 85 5.58 -7.14 7.91
N ASP A 86 6.15 -8.30 7.58
CA ASP A 86 7.59 -8.53 7.46
C ASP A 86 7.93 -8.83 5.99
N LEU A 87 8.00 -7.76 5.21
CA LEU A 87 8.27 -7.82 3.77
C LEU A 87 9.33 -6.80 3.39
N PRO A 88 10.28 -7.14 2.50
CA PRO A 88 11.11 -6.13 1.88
C PRO A 88 10.25 -5.23 1.01
N LEU A 89 10.41 -3.91 1.15
CA LEU A 89 9.67 -2.90 0.41
C LEU A 89 10.62 -2.10 -0.50
N ASP A 90 10.17 -1.80 -1.70
CA ASP A 90 10.92 -1.05 -2.71
C ASP A 90 10.05 0.06 -3.34
N PRO A 91 9.41 0.95 -2.53
CA PRO A 91 8.56 2.01 -3.04
C PRO A 91 9.37 3.08 -3.78
N VAL A 92 8.81 3.62 -4.86
CA VAL A 92 9.39 4.75 -5.60
C VAL A 92 8.67 6.03 -5.21
N GLY A 93 9.42 7.03 -4.79
CA GLY A 93 8.90 8.34 -4.40
C GLY A 93 9.99 9.31 -4.01
N THR A 94 9.61 10.56 -3.78
CA THR A 94 10.54 11.59 -3.27
C THR A 94 10.97 11.28 -1.83
N ASP A 95 12.07 11.88 -1.37
CA ASP A 95 12.57 11.71 0.01
C ASP A 95 11.48 12.03 1.05
N PHE A 96 10.68 13.07 0.82
CA PHE A 96 9.57 13.42 1.71
C PHE A 96 8.47 12.36 1.71
N GLN A 97 8.08 11.85 0.54
CA GLN A 97 7.10 10.76 0.44
C GLN A 97 7.59 9.52 1.15
N GLN A 98 8.84 9.11 0.91
CA GLN A 98 9.43 7.95 1.56
C GLN A 98 9.46 8.11 3.09
N SER A 99 9.84 9.28 3.60
CA SER A 99 9.82 9.59 5.03
C SER A 99 8.40 9.51 5.60
N ALA A 100 7.40 10.03 4.89
CA ALA A 100 6.00 9.96 5.30
C ALA A 100 5.50 8.51 5.34
N TRP A 101 5.82 7.70 4.32
CA TRP A 101 5.43 6.29 4.25
C TRP A 101 6.11 5.43 5.32
N MET A 102 7.41 5.65 5.59
CA MET A 102 8.11 4.97 6.68
C MET A 102 7.50 5.28 8.05
N GLN A 103 7.06 6.53 8.25
CA GLN A 103 6.41 6.94 9.48
C GLN A 103 5.03 6.27 9.66
N LEU A 104 4.27 6.02 8.57
CA LEU A 104 3.01 5.28 8.62
C LEU A 104 3.17 3.87 9.21
N ARG A 105 4.26 3.18 8.91
CA ARG A 105 4.54 1.82 9.42
C ARG A 105 4.72 1.77 10.94
N GLN A 106 4.91 2.91 11.58
CA GLN A 106 5.02 3.00 13.04
C GLN A 106 3.66 3.14 13.73
N ILE A 107 2.56 3.26 12.97
CA ILE A 107 1.21 3.31 13.53
C ILE A 107 0.75 1.86 13.78
N PRO A 108 0.49 1.46 15.03
CA PRO A 108 0.12 0.09 15.34
C PRO A 108 -1.22 -0.31 14.69
N PHE A 109 -1.43 -1.61 14.52
CA PHE A 109 -2.70 -2.20 14.11
C PHE A 109 -3.84 -1.74 15.04
N GLY A 110 -4.98 -1.34 14.46
CA GLY A 110 -6.15 -0.86 15.17
C GLY A 110 -6.04 0.56 15.73
N VAL A 111 -4.89 1.24 15.57
CA VAL A 111 -4.69 2.60 16.05
C VAL A 111 -4.79 3.60 14.91
N THR A 112 -5.46 4.72 15.16
CA THR A 112 -5.53 5.83 14.22
C THR A 112 -4.84 7.06 14.76
N ILE A 113 -4.27 7.86 13.86
CA ILE A 113 -3.71 9.18 14.16
C ILE A 113 -4.26 10.22 13.19
N SER A 114 -4.15 11.50 13.53
CA SER A 114 -4.51 12.57 12.60
C SER A 114 -3.35 12.91 11.64
N TYR A 115 -3.67 13.54 10.50
CA TYR A 115 -2.65 14.11 9.60
C TYR A 115 -1.73 15.10 10.30
N GLY A 116 -2.27 15.88 11.25
CA GLY A 116 -1.48 16.81 12.06
C GLY A 116 -0.51 16.08 12.98
N GLU A 117 -0.92 14.95 13.56
CA GLU A 117 -0.04 14.13 14.39
C GLU A 117 1.08 13.48 13.57
N GLN A 118 0.75 12.96 12.39
CA GLN A 118 1.78 12.42 11.48
C GLN A 118 2.77 13.52 11.06
N ALA A 119 2.29 14.72 10.72
CA ALA A 119 3.14 15.85 10.36
C ALA A 119 4.05 16.29 11.53
N ARG A 120 3.53 16.27 12.78
CA ARG A 120 4.32 16.55 13.98
C ARG A 120 5.45 15.54 14.16
N ARG A 121 5.17 14.26 13.97
CA ARG A 121 6.19 13.17 14.03
C ARG A 121 7.26 13.32 12.94
N LEU A 122 6.92 13.95 11.81
CA LEU A 122 7.85 14.33 10.75
C LEU A 122 8.54 15.68 10.97
N GLY A 123 8.35 16.29 12.15
CA GLY A 123 9.05 17.49 12.61
C GLY A 123 8.34 18.83 12.35
N ASP A 124 7.23 18.87 11.63
CA ASP A 124 6.52 20.13 11.36
C ASP A 124 5.02 19.93 11.12
N VAL A 125 4.19 20.26 12.10
CA VAL A 125 2.73 20.16 12.04
C VAL A 125 2.10 20.93 10.88
N ARG A 126 2.74 22.02 10.40
CA ARG A 126 2.27 22.81 9.26
C ARG A 126 2.27 22.03 7.94
N LYS A 127 3.00 20.91 7.88
CA LYS A 127 3.08 20.02 6.71
C LYS A 127 1.91 19.05 6.59
N SER A 128 0.84 19.19 7.38
CA SER A 128 -0.32 18.27 7.36
C SER A 128 -0.92 18.06 5.96
N ARG A 129 -1.00 19.11 5.13
CA ARG A 129 -1.47 19.00 3.75
C ARG A 129 -0.49 18.23 2.86
N ALA A 130 0.82 18.47 3.00
CA ALA A 130 1.85 17.76 2.25
C ALA A 130 1.89 16.27 2.64
N VAL A 131 1.71 15.98 3.92
CA VAL A 131 1.56 14.61 4.45
C VAL A 131 0.34 13.93 3.85
N GLY A 132 -0.81 14.61 3.81
CA GLY A 132 -2.01 14.10 3.16
C GLY A 132 -1.79 13.78 1.67
N ALA A 133 -1.10 14.67 0.95
CA ALA A 133 -0.75 14.43 -0.45
C ALA A 133 0.24 13.26 -0.62
N ALA A 134 1.22 13.10 0.27
CA ALA A 134 2.14 11.97 0.27
C ALA A 134 1.42 10.64 0.56
N ASN A 135 0.51 10.64 1.54
CA ASN A 135 -0.32 9.47 1.87
C ASN A 135 -1.22 9.06 0.70
N GLY A 136 -1.80 10.04 -0.04
CA GLY A 136 -2.59 9.78 -1.23
C GLY A 136 -1.80 9.20 -2.42
N ARG A 137 -0.46 9.24 -2.34
CA ARG A 137 0.46 8.64 -3.32
C ARG A 137 1.20 7.41 -2.78
N ASN A 138 0.75 6.87 -1.65
CA ASN A 138 1.32 5.65 -1.09
C ASN A 138 1.13 4.48 -2.08
N PRO A 139 2.22 3.91 -2.63
CA PRO A 139 2.09 2.85 -3.62
C PRO A 139 1.81 1.49 -3.00
N ILE A 140 2.00 1.30 -1.69
CA ILE A 140 1.92 0.00 -1.02
C ILE A 140 0.82 0.04 0.04
N SER A 141 -0.42 0.28 -0.40
CA SER A 141 -1.59 0.35 0.47
C SER A 141 -1.71 -0.89 1.38
N ILE A 142 -2.32 -0.72 2.54
CA ILE A 142 -2.51 -1.73 3.59
C ILE A 142 -1.22 -2.04 4.35
N ILE A 143 -0.17 -2.51 3.68
CA ILE A 143 1.14 -2.84 4.29
C ILE A 143 1.81 -1.57 4.82
N VAL A 144 1.74 -0.48 4.05
CA VAL A 144 2.04 0.88 4.51
C VAL A 144 0.71 1.54 4.85
N PRO A 145 0.31 1.61 6.13
CA PRO A 145 -1.08 1.77 6.52
C PRO A 145 -1.59 3.22 6.50
N CYS A 146 -1.67 3.83 5.32
CA CYS A 146 -2.21 5.19 5.18
C CYS A 146 -3.71 5.28 5.57
N HIS A 147 -4.44 4.15 5.59
CA HIS A 147 -5.80 4.08 6.10
C HIS A 147 -5.92 4.42 7.59
N ARG A 148 -4.85 4.24 8.39
CA ARG A 148 -4.79 4.59 9.82
C ARG A 148 -4.66 6.10 10.09
N VAL A 149 -4.54 6.92 9.03
CA VAL A 149 -4.50 8.38 9.18
C VAL A 149 -5.86 8.98 8.79
N ILE A 150 -6.46 9.73 9.70
CA ILE A 150 -7.81 10.29 9.59
C ILE A 150 -7.82 11.80 9.86
N GLY A 151 -8.93 12.47 9.59
CA GLY A 151 -9.11 13.87 9.96
C GLY A 151 -9.04 14.08 11.47
N ALA A 152 -8.64 15.26 11.91
CA ALA A 152 -8.57 15.60 13.35
C ALA A 152 -9.94 15.54 14.07
N ASN A 153 -11.03 15.68 13.30
CA ASN A 153 -12.41 15.54 13.78
C ASN A 153 -12.94 14.10 13.65
N GLY A 154 -12.09 13.13 13.33
CA GLY A 154 -12.46 11.73 13.10
C GLY A 154 -13.02 11.42 11.71
N SER A 155 -13.10 12.41 10.81
CA SER A 155 -13.60 12.18 9.45
C SER A 155 -12.65 11.34 8.64
N LEU A 156 -13.21 10.43 7.81
CA LEU A 156 -12.46 9.70 6.82
C LEU A 156 -12.27 10.58 5.58
N THR A 157 -11.03 10.75 5.17
CA THR A 157 -10.66 11.52 3.98
C THR A 157 -9.56 10.81 3.21
N GLY A 158 -9.54 11.01 1.90
CA GLY A 158 -8.44 10.66 1.02
C GLY A 158 -7.93 9.23 1.14
N PHE A 159 -8.48 8.33 0.31
CA PHE A 159 -7.94 6.98 0.15
C PHE A 159 -8.09 6.55 -1.32
N ALA A 160 -7.04 5.97 -1.91
CA ALA A 160 -7.02 5.65 -3.34
C ALA A 160 -8.16 4.71 -3.75
N ALA A 161 -8.49 3.72 -2.93
CA ALA A 161 -9.59 2.79 -3.14
C ALA A 161 -10.98 3.32 -2.72
N GLY A 162 -11.08 4.58 -2.30
CA GLY A 162 -12.32 5.14 -1.80
C GLY A 162 -12.54 4.94 -0.29
N LEU A 163 -13.51 5.66 0.24
CA LEU A 163 -13.75 5.72 1.69
C LEU A 163 -14.40 4.43 2.24
N GLU A 164 -15.08 3.66 1.41
CA GLU A 164 -15.64 2.37 1.80
C GLU A 164 -14.54 1.37 2.17
N ALA A 165 -13.53 1.23 1.31
CA ALA A 165 -12.37 0.38 1.58
C ALA A 165 -11.61 0.86 2.83
N LYS A 166 -11.41 2.17 2.99
CA LYS A 166 -10.80 2.73 4.19
C LYS A 166 -11.57 2.40 5.45
N SER A 167 -12.90 2.58 5.42
CA SER A 167 -13.79 2.25 6.53
C SER A 167 -13.75 0.77 6.87
N TRP A 168 -13.75 -0.09 5.84
CA TRP A 168 -13.67 -1.54 6.03
C TRP A 168 -12.37 -1.94 6.73
N LEU A 169 -11.22 -1.45 6.26
CA LEU A 169 -9.90 -1.72 6.85
C LEU A 169 -9.84 -1.29 8.33
N LEU A 170 -10.35 -0.09 8.64
CA LEU A 170 -10.38 0.40 10.02
C LEU A 170 -11.27 -0.46 10.92
N ARG A 171 -12.46 -0.86 10.47
CA ARG A 171 -13.35 -1.75 11.22
C ARG A 171 -12.74 -3.14 11.41
N HIS A 172 -12.08 -3.67 10.38
CA HIS A 172 -11.36 -4.92 10.45
C HIS A 172 -10.29 -4.89 11.55
N GLU A 173 -9.46 -3.86 11.55
CA GLU A 173 -8.40 -3.70 12.54
C GLU A 173 -8.91 -3.41 13.95
N GLN A 174 -10.08 -2.80 14.10
CA GLN A 174 -10.70 -2.52 15.39
C GLN A 174 -11.55 -3.66 15.92
N GLY A 175 -11.66 -4.76 15.20
CA GLY A 175 -12.49 -5.91 15.57
C GLY A 175 -14.00 -5.61 15.59
N THR A 176 -14.44 -4.61 14.81
CA THR A 176 -15.84 -4.16 14.76
C THR A 176 -16.59 -4.63 13.51
N LEU A 177 -15.97 -5.47 12.69
CA LEU A 177 -16.67 -6.16 11.59
C LEU A 177 -17.64 -7.18 12.16
N THR A 178 -18.88 -7.15 11.67
CA THR A 178 -19.88 -8.18 11.94
C THR A 178 -19.93 -9.16 10.76
N LEU A 179 -20.44 -10.38 11.01
CA LEU A 179 -20.56 -11.42 9.98
C LEU A 179 -21.51 -11.06 8.82
N LEU A 180 -22.10 -9.87 8.86
CA LEU A 180 -23.06 -9.35 7.85
C LEU A 180 -22.48 -8.20 7.01
N ASP A 181 -21.23 -7.83 7.22
CA ASP A 181 -20.54 -6.75 6.49
C ASP A 181 -19.80 -7.24 5.24
#